data_382f0bbf6e58d48958ad9c90fefb620f
#
_entry.id   382f0bbf6e58d48958ad9c90fefb620f
#
_cell.length_a   1.000
_cell.length_b   1.000
_cell.length_c   1.000
_cell.angle_alpha   90.00
_cell.angle_beta   90.00
_cell.angle_gamma   90.00
#
_symmetry.space_group_name_H-M   'P 1'
#
loop_
_entity.id
_entity.type
_entity.pdbx_description
1 polymer ?
#
loop_
_entity_poly.entity_id
_entity_poly.type
_entity_poly.pdbx_seq_one_letter_code
_entity_poly.pdbx_strand_id
1 'polypeptide(L)'
;MSSQDPTPLADRFPSVPVAARPTLELFLRARLDAARQAWPGLALSDADFAEFLRARVAAGVDPQAGLAPLCSDDLYLACACARGETAAIAAFQRSYAGELAAAFARLAIGGSDPEDLRQQLLARLFVAVDGRPPRIAEYSGQGSLRAWLKVVALRLRIDLERRKRDRRDNFTDAERLAELGVGDDPELEHLKHHYRAEFRAAF
;
A
#
# COMPACT_ATOMS: atom_id res chain seq x y z
N MET A 1 -11.21 -21.76 -14.09
CA MET A 1 -12.64 -21.54 -13.85
C MET A 1 -12.75 -20.73 -12.57
N SER A 2 -12.86 -19.40 -12.70
CA SER A 2 -12.99 -18.51 -11.53
C SER A 2 -14.37 -18.72 -10.94
N SER A 3 -14.42 -19.21 -9.71
CA SER A 3 -15.65 -19.26 -8.92
C SER A 3 -16.11 -17.80 -8.70
N GLN A 4 -17.07 -17.37 -9.50
CA GLN A 4 -17.79 -16.14 -9.21
C GLN A 4 -18.61 -16.42 -7.96
N ASP A 5 -18.28 -15.77 -6.87
CA ASP A 5 -19.08 -15.78 -5.66
C ASP A 5 -20.44 -15.16 -6.00
N PRO A 6 -21.57 -15.89 -5.86
CA PRO A 6 -22.88 -15.40 -6.27
C PRO A 6 -23.39 -14.24 -5.40
N THR A 7 -22.70 -13.94 -4.31
CA THR A 7 -23.10 -12.87 -3.39
C THR A 7 -22.80 -11.49 -3.99
N PRO A 8 -23.76 -10.56 -4.07
CA PRO A 8 -23.54 -9.22 -4.53
C PRO A 8 -22.46 -8.51 -3.72
N LEU A 9 -21.56 -7.77 -4.40
CA LEU A 9 -20.48 -7.01 -3.76
C LEU A 9 -21.01 -5.95 -2.79
N ALA A 10 -22.15 -5.34 -3.14
CA ALA A 10 -22.81 -4.33 -2.32
C ALA A 10 -23.28 -4.87 -0.97
N ASP A 11 -23.49 -6.19 -0.81
CA ASP A 11 -23.88 -6.79 0.48
C ASP A 11 -22.75 -6.74 1.51
N ARG A 12 -21.52 -6.53 1.07
CA ARG A 12 -20.38 -6.27 1.98
C ARG A 12 -20.42 -4.88 2.63
N PHE A 13 -21.37 -4.04 2.20
CA PHE A 13 -21.56 -2.68 2.73
C PHE A 13 -22.91 -2.57 3.46
N PRO A 14 -23.02 -3.13 4.67
CA PRO A 14 -24.32 -3.24 5.38
C PRO A 14 -24.96 -1.89 5.72
N SER A 15 -24.16 -0.82 5.81
CA SER A 15 -24.63 0.54 6.05
C SER A 15 -25.40 1.17 4.87
N VAL A 16 -25.32 0.56 3.68
CA VAL A 16 -25.97 1.08 2.47
C VAL A 16 -27.43 0.65 2.42
N PRO A 17 -28.37 1.60 2.27
CA PRO A 17 -29.78 1.29 2.10
C PRO A 17 -30.03 0.35 0.92
N VAL A 18 -31.00 -0.54 1.05
CA VAL A 18 -31.31 -1.56 0.01
C VAL A 18 -31.58 -0.90 -1.34
N ALA A 19 -32.24 0.25 -1.37
CA ALA A 19 -32.54 0.98 -2.60
C ALA A 19 -31.29 1.49 -3.34
N ALA A 20 -30.17 1.75 -2.63
CA ALA A 20 -28.91 2.24 -3.21
C ALA A 20 -27.95 1.10 -3.60
N ARG A 21 -28.19 -0.13 -3.14
CA ARG A 21 -27.29 -1.28 -3.43
C ARG A 21 -27.09 -1.59 -4.91
N PRO A 22 -28.11 -1.53 -5.79
CA PRO A 22 -27.90 -1.77 -7.22
C PRO A 22 -26.90 -0.79 -7.86
N THR A 23 -26.96 0.49 -7.49
CA THR A 23 -26.02 1.50 -7.99
C THR A 23 -24.60 1.26 -7.48
N LEU A 24 -24.47 0.93 -6.20
CA LEU A 24 -23.17 0.57 -5.61
C LEU A 24 -22.60 -0.71 -6.25
N GLU A 25 -23.42 -1.71 -6.51
CA GLU A 25 -23.02 -2.96 -7.18
C GLU A 25 -22.40 -2.68 -8.56
N LEU A 26 -23.08 -1.87 -9.39
CA LEU A 26 -22.56 -1.49 -10.71
C LEU A 26 -21.22 -0.75 -10.59
N PHE A 27 -21.10 0.15 -9.63
CA PHE A 27 -19.88 0.88 -9.37
C PHE A 27 -18.72 -0.04 -8.94
N LEU A 28 -18.97 -0.98 -8.02
CA LEU A 28 -17.97 -1.94 -7.55
C LEU A 28 -17.55 -2.90 -8.64
N ARG A 29 -18.50 -3.40 -9.46
CA ARG A 29 -18.22 -4.28 -10.60
C ARG A 29 -17.33 -3.59 -11.63
N ALA A 30 -17.64 -2.37 -12.01
CA ALA A 30 -16.83 -1.62 -12.97
C ALA A 30 -15.38 -1.46 -12.47
N ARG A 31 -15.18 -1.18 -11.17
CA ARG A 31 -13.85 -1.07 -10.57
C ARG A 31 -13.11 -2.40 -10.51
N LEU A 32 -13.80 -3.47 -10.17
CA LEU A 32 -13.23 -4.82 -10.15
C LEU A 32 -12.80 -5.25 -11.55
N ASP A 33 -13.64 -5.00 -12.56
CA ASP A 33 -13.33 -5.36 -13.94
C ASP A 33 -12.12 -4.58 -14.47
N ALA A 34 -12.03 -3.28 -14.19
CA ALA A 34 -10.87 -2.46 -14.53
C ALA A 34 -9.60 -2.98 -13.83
N ALA A 35 -9.67 -3.30 -12.54
CA ALA A 35 -8.54 -3.83 -11.78
C ALA A 35 -8.07 -5.19 -12.29
N ARG A 36 -9.00 -6.07 -12.69
CA ARG A 36 -8.67 -7.35 -13.33
C ARG A 36 -8.00 -7.19 -14.70
N GLN A 37 -8.42 -6.18 -15.47
CA GLN A 37 -7.76 -5.84 -16.74
C GLN A 37 -6.33 -5.32 -16.51
N ALA A 38 -6.13 -4.51 -15.48
CA ALA A 38 -4.80 -4.01 -15.10
C ALA A 38 -3.87 -5.12 -14.61
N TRP A 39 -4.43 -6.15 -13.94
CA TRP A 39 -3.68 -7.25 -13.34
C TRP A 39 -4.20 -8.61 -13.81
N PRO A 40 -4.01 -8.97 -15.09
CA PRO A 40 -4.48 -10.26 -15.61
C PRO A 40 -3.73 -11.41 -14.94
N GLY A 41 -4.48 -12.47 -14.60
CA GLY A 41 -3.92 -13.69 -14.00
C GLY A 41 -3.86 -13.67 -12.47
N LEU A 42 -4.30 -12.62 -11.79
CA LEU A 42 -4.50 -12.67 -10.34
C LEU A 42 -5.86 -13.30 -10.02
N ALA A 43 -5.87 -14.22 -9.05
CA ALA A 43 -7.03 -15.02 -8.70
C ALA A 43 -7.75 -14.52 -7.43
N LEU A 44 -7.80 -13.20 -7.23
CA LEU A 44 -8.49 -12.62 -6.08
C LEU A 44 -10.01 -12.77 -6.20
N SER A 45 -10.67 -13.25 -5.14
CA SER A 45 -12.13 -13.36 -5.12
C SER A 45 -12.79 -11.97 -5.05
N ASP A 46 -14.00 -11.90 -5.63
CA ASP A 46 -14.82 -10.67 -5.61
C ASP A 46 -15.12 -10.25 -4.16
N ALA A 47 -15.42 -11.21 -3.31
CA ALA A 47 -15.75 -10.99 -1.90
C ALA A 47 -14.56 -10.41 -1.11
N ASP A 48 -13.37 -10.95 -1.33
CA ASP A 48 -12.15 -10.48 -0.68
C ASP A 48 -11.80 -9.04 -1.08
N PHE A 49 -11.93 -8.74 -2.36
CA PHE A 49 -11.68 -7.37 -2.84
C PHE A 49 -12.72 -6.39 -2.33
N ALA A 50 -14.01 -6.75 -2.34
CA ALA A 50 -15.08 -5.91 -1.80
C ALA A 50 -14.87 -5.63 -0.31
N GLU A 51 -14.49 -6.63 0.48
CA GLU A 51 -14.17 -6.46 1.90
C GLU A 51 -12.94 -5.55 2.11
N PHE A 52 -11.92 -5.72 1.28
CA PHE A 52 -10.74 -4.87 1.30
C PHE A 52 -11.05 -3.41 0.97
N LEU A 53 -11.97 -3.16 0.01
CA LEU A 53 -12.48 -1.82 -0.29
C LEU A 53 -13.32 -1.26 0.85
N ARG A 54 -14.21 -2.08 1.42
CA ARG A 54 -15.07 -1.69 2.55
C ARG A 54 -14.24 -1.16 3.73
N ALA A 55 -13.15 -1.83 4.06
CA ALA A 55 -12.26 -1.42 5.15
C ALA A 55 -11.59 -0.04 4.95
N ARG A 56 -11.69 0.54 3.74
CA ARG A 56 -11.14 1.86 3.40
C ARG A 56 -12.18 2.97 3.35
N VAL A 57 -13.44 2.62 3.54
CA VAL A 57 -14.54 3.61 3.66
C VAL A 57 -14.68 3.99 5.13
N ALA A 58 -14.54 5.27 5.43
CA ALA A 58 -14.72 5.77 6.77
C ALA A 58 -16.19 5.61 7.22
N ALA A 59 -16.38 5.43 8.52
CA ALA A 59 -17.72 5.32 9.10
C ALA A 59 -18.56 6.58 8.78
N GLY A 60 -19.79 6.38 8.33
CA GLY A 60 -20.72 7.47 7.99
C GLY A 60 -20.49 8.12 6.63
N VAL A 61 -19.48 7.68 5.87
CA VAL A 61 -19.25 8.16 4.50
C VAL A 61 -20.01 7.27 3.51
N ASP A 62 -20.61 7.89 2.49
CA ASP A 62 -21.17 7.14 1.36
C ASP A 62 -20.07 6.32 0.69
N PRO A 63 -20.21 4.98 0.54
CA PRO A 63 -19.18 4.12 -0.02
C PRO A 63 -18.72 4.52 -1.42
N GLN A 64 -19.64 4.94 -2.29
CA GLN A 64 -19.29 5.36 -3.64
C GLN A 64 -18.42 6.62 -3.62
N ALA A 65 -18.80 7.62 -2.82
CA ALA A 65 -18.02 8.85 -2.67
C ALA A 65 -16.65 8.57 -2.02
N GLY A 66 -16.61 7.71 -1.00
CA GLY A 66 -15.37 7.33 -0.32
C GLY A 66 -14.38 6.55 -1.20
N LEU A 67 -14.91 5.68 -2.08
CA LEU A 67 -14.09 4.85 -2.97
C LEU A 67 -13.72 5.55 -4.28
N ALA A 68 -14.49 6.57 -4.71
CA ALA A 68 -14.27 7.23 -6.00
C ALA A 68 -12.83 7.75 -6.21
N PRO A 69 -12.18 8.39 -5.23
CA PRO A 69 -10.83 8.92 -5.38
C PRO A 69 -9.72 7.85 -5.27
N LEU A 70 -10.04 6.60 -4.89
CA LEU A 70 -9.03 5.58 -4.63
C LEU A 70 -8.51 4.90 -5.90
N CYS A 71 -7.22 4.58 -5.91
CA CYS A 71 -6.55 3.80 -6.97
C CYS A 71 -6.95 2.31 -6.87
N SER A 72 -8.05 1.93 -7.50
CA SER A 72 -8.62 0.57 -7.38
C SER A 72 -7.70 -0.52 -7.92
N ASP A 73 -6.96 -0.23 -9.00
CA ASP A 73 -6.02 -1.20 -9.60
C ASP A 73 -4.87 -1.51 -8.63
N ASP A 74 -4.31 -0.49 -8.01
CA ASP A 74 -3.28 -0.62 -6.99
C ASP A 74 -3.82 -1.33 -5.73
N LEU A 75 -5.07 -1.05 -5.33
CA LEU A 75 -5.72 -1.73 -4.21
C LEU A 75 -5.96 -3.21 -4.49
N TYR A 76 -6.28 -3.57 -5.74
CA TYR A 76 -6.46 -4.97 -6.14
C TYR A 76 -5.17 -5.76 -5.99
N LEU A 77 -4.06 -5.23 -6.53
CA LEU A 77 -2.74 -5.81 -6.37
C LEU A 77 -2.35 -5.90 -4.88
N ALA A 78 -2.55 -4.83 -4.12
CA ALA A 78 -2.21 -4.79 -2.69
C ALA A 78 -3.02 -5.81 -1.88
N CYS A 79 -4.31 -5.99 -2.19
CA CYS A 79 -5.17 -7.00 -1.58
C CYS A 79 -4.66 -8.41 -1.85
N ALA A 80 -4.36 -8.74 -3.11
CA ALA A 80 -3.86 -10.05 -3.50
C ALA A 80 -2.49 -10.34 -2.85
N CYS A 81 -1.59 -9.35 -2.82
CA CYS A 81 -0.30 -9.46 -2.11
C CYS A 81 -0.48 -9.66 -0.60
N ALA A 82 -1.40 -8.93 0.04
CA ALA A 82 -1.68 -9.05 1.47
C ALA A 82 -2.21 -10.44 1.87
N ARG A 83 -2.83 -11.14 0.92
CA ARG A 83 -3.29 -12.53 1.08
C ARG A 83 -2.20 -13.57 0.78
N GLY A 84 -1.01 -13.13 0.41
CA GLY A 84 0.12 -14.01 0.11
C GLY A 84 0.04 -14.70 -1.25
N GLU A 85 -0.77 -14.18 -2.19
CA GLU A 85 -0.84 -14.75 -3.54
C GLU A 85 0.51 -14.64 -4.25
N THR A 86 1.12 -15.77 -4.56
CA THR A 86 2.45 -15.83 -5.19
C THR A 86 2.49 -15.09 -6.52
N ALA A 87 1.43 -15.21 -7.33
CA ALA A 87 1.32 -14.53 -8.62
C ALA A 87 1.27 -13.00 -8.44
N ALA A 88 0.57 -12.50 -7.41
CA ALA A 88 0.49 -11.08 -7.09
C ALA A 88 1.83 -10.53 -6.60
N ILE A 89 2.52 -11.23 -5.70
CA ILE A 89 3.84 -10.85 -5.22
C ILE A 89 4.84 -10.82 -6.39
N ALA A 90 4.81 -11.80 -7.28
CA ALA A 90 5.65 -11.81 -8.47
C ALA A 90 5.31 -10.65 -9.44
N ALA A 91 4.03 -10.35 -9.65
CA ALA A 91 3.60 -9.21 -10.45
C ALA A 91 4.07 -7.89 -9.84
N PHE A 92 3.90 -7.71 -8.54
CA PHE A 92 4.41 -6.58 -7.78
C PHE A 92 5.92 -6.41 -7.97
N GLN A 93 6.70 -7.46 -7.74
CA GLN A 93 8.15 -7.41 -7.87
C GLN A 93 8.58 -7.00 -9.29
N ARG A 94 7.94 -7.54 -10.33
CA ARG A 94 8.24 -7.15 -11.72
C ARG A 94 7.89 -5.69 -12.01
N SER A 95 6.73 -5.23 -11.54
CA SER A 95 6.24 -3.89 -11.86
C SER A 95 6.95 -2.78 -11.12
N TYR A 96 7.44 -3.05 -9.91
CA TYR A 96 8.09 -2.05 -9.03
C TYR A 96 9.61 -2.28 -8.85
N ALA A 97 10.22 -3.24 -9.58
CA ALA A 97 11.65 -3.54 -9.45
C ALA A 97 12.54 -2.31 -9.70
N GLY A 98 12.24 -1.54 -10.75
CA GLY A 98 13.01 -0.35 -11.12
C GLY A 98 12.90 0.76 -10.07
N GLU A 99 11.70 1.00 -9.57
CA GLU A 99 11.45 2.00 -8.53
C GLU A 99 12.13 1.64 -7.21
N LEU A 100 12.03 0.38 -6.83
CA LEU A 100 12.69 -0.12 -5.62
C LEU A 100 14.21 -0.02 -5.75
N ALA A 101 14.77 -0.43 -6.90
CA ALA A 101 16.21 -0.31 -7.15
C ALA A 101 16.67 1.15 -7.11
N ALA A 102 15.94 2.06 -7.75
CA ALA A 102 16.25 3.50 -7.73
C ALA A 102 16.13 4.10 -6.32
N ALA A 103 15.09 3.73 -5.57
CA ALA A 103 14.94 4.15 -4.19
C ALA A 103 16.12 3.69 -3.32
N PHE A 104 16.52 2.42 -3.43
CA PHE A 104 17.61 1.87 -2.64
C PHE A 104 18.98 2.41 -3.05
N ALA A 105 19.23 2.63 -4.35
CA ALA A 105 20.46 3.26 -4.81
C ALA A 105 20.64 4.67 -4.22
N ARG A 106 19.55 5.45 -4.12
CA ARG A 106 19.55 6.76 -3.45
C ARG A 106 19.67 6.66 -1.93
N LEU A 107 19.18 5.57 -1.36
CA LEU A 107 19.14 5.33 0.08
C LEU A 107 20.39 4.61 0.60
N ALA A 108 21.24 4.08 -0.26
CA ALA A 108 22.46 3.30 0.09
C ALA A 108 23.62 4.15 0.65
N ILE A 109 23.34 5.36 1.16
CA ILE A 109 24.33 6.20 1.84
C ILE A 109 24.64 5.56 3.21
N GLY A 110 25.88 5.14 3.42
CA GLY A 110 26.34 4.63 4.73
C GLY A 110 26.68 3.15 4.81
N GLY A 111 26.98 2.49 3.67
CA GLY A 111 27.56 1.12 3.65
C GLY A 111 26.54 0.00 3.85
N SER A 112 25.26 0.24 3.63
CA SER A 112 24.26 -0.84 3.56
C SER A 112 24.17 -1.35 2.12
N ASP A 113 24.15 -2.68 1.95
CA ASP A 113 23.94 -3.29 0.64
C ASP A 113 22.51 -2.96 0.16
N PRO A 114 22.32 -2.40 -1.07
CA PRO A 114 21.02 -2.16 -1.64
C PRO A 114 20.12 -3.41 -1.71
N GLU A 115 20.73 -4.57 -1.93
CA GLU A 115 20.00 -5.84 -2.00
C GLU A 115 19.48 -6.26 -0.64
N ASP A 116 20.25 -6.11 0.43
CA ASP A 116 19.80 -6.35 1.80
C ASP A 116 18.62 -5.43 2.17
N LEU A 117 18.69 -4.15 1.77
CA LEU A 117 17.59 -3.20 1.99
C LEU A 117 16.33 -3.63 1.23
N ARG A 118 16.49 -4.09 -0.02
CA ARG A 118 15.40 -4.61 -0.84
C ARG A 118 14.74 -5.82 -0.18
N GLN A 119 15.53 -6.79 0.26
CA GLN A 119 15.01 -7.99 0.91
C GLN A 119 14.28 -7.66 2.22
N GLN A 120 14.83 -6.76 3.03
CA GLN A 120 14.18 -6.32 4.26
C GLN A 120 12.85 -5.58 3.99
N LEU A 121 12.79 -4.78 2.92
CA LEU A 121 11.53 -4.14 2.53
C LEU A 121 10.49 -5.17 2.10
N LEU A 122 10.87 -6.10 1.20
CA LEU A 122 9.95 -7.14 0.73
C LEU A 122 9.45 -8.01 1.88
N ALA A 123 10.31 -8.35 2.82
CA ALA A 123 9.91 -9.08 4.02
C ALA A 123 8.87 -8.27 4.84
N ARG A 124 9.10 -6.98 5.08
CA ARG A 124 8.13 -6.13 5.78
C ARG A 124 6.82 -5.95 5.04
N LEU A 125 6.88 -5.88 3.71
CA LEU A 125 5.68 -5.69 2.88
C LEU A 125 4.78 -6.92 2.88
N PHE A 126 5.35 -8.12 2.83
CA PHE A 126 4.57 -9.34 2.53
C PHE A 126 4.51 -10.35 3.66
N VAL A 127 5.33 -10.20 4.70
CA VAL A 127 5.34 -11.14 5.83
C VAL A 127 4.57 -10.54 7.01
N ALA A 128 3.58 -11.30 7.50
CA ALA A 128 2.89 -10.98 8.75
C ALA A 128 3.85 -11.21 9.93
N VAL A 129 3.92 -10.27 10.87
CA VAL A 129 4.81 -10.35 12.03
C VAL A 129 3.99 -10.11 13.30
N ASP A 130 4.18 -10.94 14.31
CA ASP A 130 3.55 -10.81 15.64
C ASP A 130 2.01 -10.64 15.57
N GLY A 131 1.35 -11.39 14.68
CA GLY A 131 -0.09 -11.34 14.49
C GLY A 131 -0.60 -10.08 13.76
N ARG A 132 0.30 -9.21 13.31
CA ARG A 132 -0.05 -8.05 12.47
C ARG A 132 -0.05 -8.44 10.99
N PRO A 133 -1.01 -7.94 10.22
CA PRO A 133 -1.06 -8.22 8.79
C PRO A 133 0.20 -7.67 8.07
N PRO A 134 0.52 -8.19 6.87
CA PRO A 134 1.59 -7.65 6.05
C PRO A 134 1.39 -6.15 5.80
N ARG A 135 2.48 -5.38 5.77
CA ARG A 135 2.40 -3.92 5.63
C ARG A 135 1.70 -3.44 4.36
N ILE A 136 1.73 -4.22 3.30
CA ILE A 136 0.99 -3.92 2.06
C ILE A 136 -0.53 -3.81 2.30
N ALA A 137 -1.08 -4.47 3.31
CA ALA A 137 -2.48 -4.35 3.70
C ALA A 137 -2.84 -2.96 4.24
N GLU A 138 -1.87 -2.16 4.68
CA GLU A 138 -2.09 -0.80 5.18
C GLU A 138 -2.22 0.24 4.06
N TYR A 139 -1.91 -0.12 2.80
CA TYR A 139 -2.08 0.79 1.67
C TYR A 139 -3.56 1.19 1.55
N SER A 140 -3.82 2.49 1.65
CA SER A 140 -5.19 3.04 1.69
C SER A 140 -5.82 3.23 0.32
N GLY A 141 -5.03 3.19 -0.77
CA GLY A 141 -5.49 3.52 -2.12
C GLY A 141 -5.46 5.00 -2.45
N GLN A 142 -5.07 5.86 -1.52
CA GLN A 142 -4.97 7.30 -1.75
C GLN A 142 -3.61 7.62 -2.35
N GLY A 143 -3.61 8.09 -3.60
CA GLY A 143 -2.42 8.20 -4.40
C GLY A 143 -1.89 6.84 -4.89
N SER A 144 -0.87 6.86 -5.74
CA SER A 144 -0.34 5.63 -6.35
C SER A 144 0.38 4.73 -5.34
N LEU A 145 0.31 3.42 -5.54
CA LEU A 145 1.08 2.45 -4.78
C LEU A 145 2.60 2.71 -4.90
N ARG A 146 3.03 3.18 -6.07
CA ARG A 146 4.42 3.62 -6.32
C ARG A 146 4.88 4.69 -5.33
N ALA A 147 4.07 5.72 -5.14
CA ALA A 147 4.39 6.81 -4.24
C ALA A 147 4.38 6.36 -2.77
N TRP A 148 3.40 5.53 -2.39
CA TRP A 148 3.35 4.91 -1.06
C TRP A 148 4.59 4.04 -0.78
N LEU A 149 5.08 3.28 -1.76
CA LEU A 149 6.30 2.47 -1.63
C LEU A 149 7.54 3.31 -1.37
N LYS A 150 7.68 4.48 -2.01
CA LYS A 150 8.79 5.41 -1.73
C LYS A 150 8.80 5.83 -0.25
N VAL A 151 7.61 6.12 0.32
CA VAL A 151 7.47 6.46 1.73
C VAL A 151 7.84 5.29 2.64
N VAL A 152 7.37 4.09 2.33
CA VAL A 152 7.68 2.89 3.13
C VAL A 152 9.18 2.57 3.08
N ALA A 153 9.81 2.70 1.91
CA ALA A 153 11.25 2.50 1.76
C ALA A 153 12.07 3.54 2.56
N LEU A 154 11.65 4.81 2.53
CA LEU A 154 12.28 5.87 3.32
C LEU A 154 12.19 5.60 4.83
N ARG A 155 11.01 5.18 5.31
CA ARG A 155 10.84 4.80 6.73
C ARG A 155 11.72 3.63 7.12
N LEU A 156 11.81 2.60 6.28
CA LEU A 156 12.70 1.47 6.53
C LEU A 156 14.14 1.94 6.73
N ARG A 157 14.61 2.84 5.86
CA ARG A 157 15.95 3.41 5.98
C ARG A 157 16.15 4.12 7.32
N ILE A 158 15.23 5.03 7.69
CA ILE A 158 15.31 5.79 8.94
C ILE A 158 15.36 4.83 10.14
N ASP A 159 14.51 3.81 10.17
CA ASP A 159 14.50 2.78 11.21
C ASP A 159 15.85 2.05 11.30
N LEU A 160 16.46 1.73 10.15
CA LEU A 160 17.74 1.03 10.12
C LEU A 160 18.89 1.93 10.58
N GLU A 161 18.89 3.20 10.20
CA GLU A 161 19.87 4.18 10.66
C GLU A 161 19.74 4.43 12.17
N ARG A 162 18.51 4.55 12.68
CA ARG A 162 18.24 4.67 14.10
C ARG A 162 18.79 3.48 14.89
N ARG A 163 18.50 2.25 14.43
CA ARG A 163 19.04 1.02 15.07
C ARG A 163 20.57 0.94 15.03
N LYS A 164 21.21 1.45 13.96
CA LYS A 164 22.66 1.53 13.88
C LYS A 164 23.24 2.56 14.86
N ARG A 165 22.49 3.64 15.12
CA ARG A 165 22.90 4.68 16.08
C ARG A 165 22.71 4.27 17.54
N ASP A 166 21.58 3.66 17.86
CA ASP A 166 21.32 3.13 19.20
C ASP A 166 22.44 2.15 19.65
N ARG A 167 23.14 1.57 18.65
CA ARG A 167 24.35 0.77 18.87
C ARG A 167 25.66 1.59 18.95
N ARG A 168 25.64 2.90 18.65
CA ARG A 168 26.83 3.76 18.49
C ARG A 168 26.79 5.08 19.25
N ASP A 169 25.98 5.25 20.30
CA ASP A 169 25.85 6.47 21.10
C ASP A 169 25.66 7.81 20.38
N ASN A 170 24.52 8.44 20.71
CA ASN A 170 24.19 9.86 20.71
C ASN A 170 24.48 10.74 19.50
N PHE A 171 23.44 10.99 18.65
CA PHE A 171 23.25 12.29 18.00
C PHE A 171 21.78 12.49 17.52
N THR A 172 21.28 13.73 17.51
CA THR A 172 19.89 14.15 17.35
C THR A 172 19.33 13.99 15.93
N ASP A 173 18.08 13.49 15.83
CA ASP A 173 17.40 13.08 14.59
C ASP A 173 16.96 14.20 13.66
N ALA A 174 16.82 15.45 14.16
CA ALA A 174 16.22 16.55 13.40
C ALA A 174 17.13 17.16 12.31
N GLU A 175 18.43 17.19 12.53
CA GLU A 175 19.39 17.86 11.61
C GLU A 175 19.66 17.05 10.33
N ARG A 176 19.47 15.72 10.36
CA ARG A 176 19.76 14.85 9.22
C ARG A 176 18.59 14.61 8.27
N LEU A 177 17.36 14.93 8.67
CA LEU A 177 16.22 14.94 7.75
C LEU A 177 16.35 16.01 6.68
N ALA A 178 16.94 17.16 7.04
CA ALA A 178 17.25 18.24 6.12
C ALA A 178 18.33 17.84 5.08
N GLU A 179 19.29 16.99 5.49
CA GLU A 179 20.38 16.54 4.60
C GLU A 179 19.97 15.40 3.64
N LEU A 180 18.88 14.68 3.92
CA LEU A 180 18.42 13.55 3.10
C LEU A 180 17.87 13.96 1.74
N GLY A 181 17.84 15.28 1.44
CA GLY A 181 17.53 15.80 0.11
C GLY A 181 16.24 15.17 -0.44
N VAL A 182 15.18 15.12 0.38
CA VAL A 182 13.82 14.85 -0.09
C VAL A 182 13.39 16.14 -0.80
N GLY A 183 14.13 16.46 -1.89
CA GLY A 183 13.82 17.57 -2.77
C GLY A 183 12.51 17.31 -3.45
N ASP A 184 11.74 18.34 -3.57
CA ASP A 184 10.61 18.64 -4.47
C ASP A 184 10.04 17.51 -5.34
N ASP A 185 9.66 16.37 -4.74
CA ASP A 185 8.77 15.39 -5.38
C ASP A 185 7.34 15.74 -4.93
N PRO A 186 6.50 16.35 -5.81
CA PRO A 186 5.14 16.76 -5.46
C PRO A 186 4.26 15.59 -5.00
N GLU A 187 4.51 14.39 -5.53
CA GLU A 187 3.81 13.17 -5.10
C GLU A 187 4.17 12.82 -3.65
N LEU A 188 5.44 13.00 -3.28
CA LEU A 188 5.90 12.73 -1.93
C LEU A 188 5.33 13.74 -0.93
N GLU A 189 5.22 15.01 -1.30
CA GLU A 189 4.60 16.06 -0.46
C GLU A 189 3.09 15.82 -0.27
N HIS A 190 2.38 15.42 -1.31
CA HIS A 190 0.97 15.06 -1.21
C HIS A 190 0.77 13.85 -0.27
N LEU A 191 1.62 12.84 -0.39
CA LEU A 191 1.60 11.67 0.48
C LEU A 191 1.97 12.00 1.93
N LYS A 192 2.97 12.85 2.16
CA LYS A 192 3.30 13.33 3.51
C LYS A 192 2.11 14.02 4.16
N HIS A 193 1.38 14.85 3.41
CA HIS A 193 0.20 15.52 3.92
C HIS A 193 -0.89 14.51 4.30
N HIS A 194 -1.11 13.52 3.46
CA HIS A 194 -2.16 12.52 3.62
C HIS A 194 -1.86 11.52 4.73
N TYR A 195 -0.62 11.03 4.81
CA TYR A 195 -0.14 10.13 5.86
C TYR A 195 0.52 10.87 7.03
N ARG A 196 0.10 12.12 7.27
CA ARG A 196 0.72 13.01 8.28
C ARG A 196 0.83 12.39 9.68
N ALA A 197 -0.18 11.66 10.12
CA ALA A 197 -0.17 10.98 11.43
C ALA A 197 0.90 9.89 11.49
N GLU A 198 1.04 9.14 10.42
CA GLU A 198 2.02 8.06 10.30
C GLU A 198 3.44 8.59 10.06
N PHE A 199 3.59 9.72 9.36
CA PHE A 199 4.85 10.43 9.27
C PHE A 199 5.29 10.96 10.64
N ARG A 200 4.39 11.55 11.43
CA ARG A 200 4.70 12.01 12.80
C ARG A 200 5.09 10.87 13.75
N ALA A 201 4.53 9.68 13.58
CA ALA A 201 4.90 8.53 14.40
C ALA A 201 6.25 7.92 14.00
N ALA A 202 6.79 8.28 12.84
CA ALA A 202 8.07 7.81 12.33
C ALA A 202 9.22 8.78 12.62
N PHE A 203 8.90 10.00 13.05
CA PHE A 203 9.82 11.07 13.45
C PHE A 203 9.50 11.54 14.87
#